data_26f66dccaabfe99037efc289c10d2ea9
#
_entry.id   26f66dccaabfe99037efc289c10d2ea9
#
_cell.length_a   1.000
_cell.length_b   1.000
_cell.length_c   1.000
_cell.angle_alpha   90.00
_cell.angle_beta   90.00
_cell.angle_gamma   90.00
#
_symmetry.space_group_name_H-M   'P 1'
#
loop_
_entity.id
_entity.type
_entity.pdbx_description
1 polymer ?
#
loop_
_entity_poly.entity_id
_entity_poly.type
_entity_poly.pdbx_seq_one_letter_code
_entity_poly.pdbx_strand_id
1 'polypeptide(L)'
;MHALPVLVLLALQAPAPVPEAVALKKSCDAKVGADCYKLAGLHKRGEGIARDVEKAADLLKKACELNVAPACLDYAAAWRAGEGVKRDPLKAVPLYQKACDGGVAEACAQLAGMLASGREIEMHLGRATELHGRACDGGIAASCGLLAAMYAEGSPMPKDDAKAAALYDKGCTGGDATSCGRLAGMLRDGRGVPRDMARAATLARKSCDAGASAACIALALALQHGEGLAADPKQALELFTKACDGGEARGCLGQGERVRDGAGVARDLPRALELFRKACDGKVGAGCYERALLLARGQGAPADLAQATSLLRQACTDGDPRGCVTLGQLFQSGRGVRRDLNQAAKLFDEACQKGSLAGCSAHAAMLETGDIIGRDLARARGLYDKTCAGGNAADCYALGRLVQKDANGRKPAFELFSKACTGNIPAACHEVAQAWETGREPLKALPFYQKACAGGIAPACDRAKKLQP
;
A
#
# COMPACT_ATOMS: atom_id res chain seq x y z
N MET A 1 -71.23 39.59 -5.93
CA MET A 1 -70.26 40.29 -5.03
C MET A 1 -69.30 39.26 -4.50
N HIS A 2 -68.15 39.13 -5.16
CA HIS A 2 -67.08 38.23 -4.72
C HIS A 2 -65.96 39.07 -4.10
N ALA A 3 -65.75 38.90 -2.77
CA ALA A 3 -64.67 39.55 -2.08
C ALA A 3 -63.38 38.72 -2.32
N LEU A 4 -62.42 39.33 -2.95
CA LEU A 4 -61.01 38.77 -3.04
C LEU A 4 -60.32 38.94 -1.68
N PRO A 5 -59.64 37.91 -1.18
CA PRO A 5 -58.79 38.04 0.03
C PRO A 5 -57.51 38.81 -0.33
N VAL A 6 -57.29 39.91 0.37
CA VAL A 6 -56.04 40.66 0.35
C VAL A 6 -54.95 39.79 1.07
N LEU A 7 -54.05 39.21 0.30
CA LEU A 7 -52.84 38.59 0.84
C LEU A 7 -51.93 39.72 1.38
N VAL A 8 -51.90 39.89 2.70
CA VAL A 8 -50.90 40.72 3.37
C VAL A 8 -49.58 39.98 3.33
N LEU A 9 -48.67 40.36 2.41
CA LEU A 9 -47.26 39.99 2.45
C LEU A 9 -46.66 40.60 3.72
N LEU A 10 -46.56 39.79 4.79
CA LEU A 10 -45.67 40.09 5.92
C LEU A 10 -44.21 40.04 5.40
N ALA A 11 -43.68 41.20 5.05
CA ALA A 11 -42.24 41.36 4.85
C ALA A 11 -41.59 41.00 6.18
N LEU A 12 -40.87 39.88 6.21
CA LEU A 12 -39.98 39.49 7.31
C LEU A 12 -38.90 40.59 7.44
N GLN A 13 -39.13 41.56 8.28
CA GLN A 13 -38.13 42.57 8.62
C GLN A 13 -36.98 41.86 9.28
N ALA A 14 -35.75 42.05 8.72
CA ALA A 14 -34.53 41.57 9.35
C ALA A 14 -34.45 42.08 10.80
N PRO A 15 -34.04 41.25 11.76
CA PRO A 15 -33.96 41.68 13.16
C PRO A 15 -33.04 42.89 13.29
N ALA A 16 -33.45 43.85 14.13
CA ALA A 16 -32.64 45.03 14.41
C ALA A 16 -31.26 44.59 14.96
N PRO A 17 -30.15 45.21 14.51
CA PRO A 17 -28.83 44.80 14.92
C PRO A 17 -28.65 44.99 16.43
N VAL A 18 -28.03 43.99 17.07
CA VAL A 18 -27.74 44.08 18.53
C VAL A 18 -26.76 45.23 18.82
N PRO A 19 -26.79 45.83 20.04
CA PRO A 19 -25.91 46.94 20.41
C PRO A 19 -24.42 46.66 20.16
N GLU A 20 -23.98 45.44 20.32
CA GLU A 20 -22.60 44.97 20.04
C GLU A 20 -22.24 45.17 18.54
N ALA A 21 -23.10 44.77 17.60
CA ALA A 21 -22.84 44.93 16.18
C ALA A 21 -22.73 46.41 15.76
N VAL A 22 -23.52 47.27 16.42
CA VAL A 22 -23.47 48.75 16.20
C VAL A 22 -22.13 49.31 16.70
N ALA A 23 -21.69 48.90 17.89
CA ALA A 23 -20.43 49.32 18.48
C ALA A 23 -19.24 48.86 17.61
N LEU A 24 -19.23 47.58 17.19
CA LEU A 24 -18.20 47.00 16.30
C LEU A 24 -18.12 47.71 14.95
N LYS A 25 -19.30 48.10 14.38
CA LYS A 25 -19.34 48.86 13.14
C LYS A 25 -18.68 50.24 13.31
N LYS A 26 -18.98 50.99 14.36
CA LYS A 26 -18.38 52.29 14.65
C LYS A 26 -16.86 52.18 14.81
N SER A 27 -16.39 51.15 15.52
CA SER A 27 -14.97 50.88 15.74
C SER A 27 -14.25 50.44 14.46
N CYS A 28 -14.88 49.59 13.64
CA CYS A 28 -14.38 49.20 12.30
C CYS A 28 -14.27 50.42 11.37
N ASP A 29 -15.23 51.32 11.39
CA ASP A 29 -15.20 52.56 10.61
C ASP A 29 -14.06 53.47 11.07
N ALA A 30 -13.69 53.44 12.35
CA ALA A 30 -12.51 54.07 12.93
C ALA A 30 -11.19 53.30 12.65
N LYS A 31 -11.19 52.31 11.75
CA LYS A 31 -10.05 51.48 11.31
C LYS A 31 -9.46 50.56 12.40
N VAL A 32 -10.27 50.13 13.35
CA VAL A 32 -9.88 49.06 14.28
C VAL A 32 -10.08 47.72 13.60
N GLY A 33 -9.03 47.15 13.04
CA GLY A 33 -9.08 45.94 12.20
C GLY A 33 -9.66 44.72 12.91
N ALA A 34 -9.34 44.53 14.19
CA ALA A 34 -9.89 43.43 15.01
C ALA A 34 -11.41 43.47 15.12
N ASP A 35 -12.00 44.67 15.20
CA ASP A 35 -13.44 44.84 15.32
C ASP A 35 -14.14 44.67 13.97
N CYS A 36 -13.46 45.03 12.85
CA CYS A 36 -13.92 44.67 11.51
C CYS A 36 -13.99 43.15 11.35
N TYR A 37 -12.98 42.42 11.85
CA TYR A 37 -12.94 40.96 11.80
C TYR A 37 -14.08 40.30 12.63
N LYS A 38 -14.33 40.80 13.84
CA LYS A 38 -15.44 40.36 14.67
C LYS A 38 -16.79 40.60 14.01
N LEU A 39 -16.99 41.82 13.46
CA LEU A 39 -18.22 42.19 12.76
C LEU A 39 -18.45 41.31 11.52
N ALA A 40 -17.38 40.97 10.77
CA ALA A 40 -17.45 40.02 9.67
C ALA A 40 -17.97 38.66 10.11
N GLY A 41 -17.49 38.17 11.27
CA GLY A 41 -17.97 36.92 11.89
C GLY A 41 -19.47 36.96 12.22
N LEU A 42 -19.98 38.07 12.77
CA LEU A 42 -21.42 38.24 13.04
C LEU A 42 -22.25 38.19 11.76
N HIS A 43 -21.84 38.90 10.68
CA HIS A 43 -22.51 38.86 9.39
C HIS A 43 -22.47 37.48 8.76
N LYS A 44 -21.35 36.76 8.87
CA LYS A 44 -21.18 35.40 8.32
C LYS A 44 -22.14 34.40 8.98
N ARG A 45 -22.30 34.47 10.31
CA ARG A 45 -23.16 33.55 11.07
C ARG A 45 -24.61 34.01 11.21
N GLY A 46 -24.92 35.31 11.01
CA GLY A 46 -26.23 35.90 11.25
C GLY A 46 -26.56 36.03 12.73
N GLU A 47 -25.54 36.21 13.60
CA GLU A 47 -25.70 36.33 15.04
C GLU A 47 -25.98 37.77 15.46
N GLY A 48 -27.20 38.02 15.89
CA GLY A 48 -27.63 39.36 16.31
C GLY A 48 -27.76 40.40 15.19
N ILE A 49 -27.53 40.02 13.94
CA ILE A 49 -27.74 40.80 12.71
C ILE A 49 -28.13 39.86 11.58
N ALA A 50 -28.72 40.39 10.52
CA ALA A 50 -29.04 39.59 9.34
C ALA A 50 -27.74 38.98 8.74
N ARG A 51 -27.79 37.69 8.40
CA ARG A 51 -26.68 37.03 7.69
C ARG A 51 -26.48 37.71 6.34
N ASP A 52 -25.25 38.13 6.10
CA ASP A 52 -24.86 38.80 4.85
C ASP A 52 -23.39 38.44 4.55
N VAL A 53 -23.20 37.45 3.68
CA VAL A 53 -21.86 36.93 3.37
C VAL A 53 -21.07 37.89 2.47
N GLU A 54 -21.72 38.76 1.71
CA GLU A 54 -21.06 39.78 0.89
C GLU A 54 -20.44 40.85 1.81
N LYS A 55 -21.25 41.37 2.75
CA LYS A 55 -20.74 42.31 3.78
C LYS A 55 -19.63 41.67 4.65
N ALA A 56 -19.77 40.37 4.98
CA ALA A 56 -18.74 39.67 5.71
C ALA A 56 -17.42 39.68 4.91
N ALA A 57 -17.44 39.38 3.60
CA ALA A 57 -16.27 39.40 2.75
C ALA A 57 -15.64 40.80 2.65
N ASP A 58 -16.43 41.87 2.53
CA ASP A 58 -15.96 43.26 2.51
C ASP A 58 -15.28 43.64 3.84
N LEU A 59 -15.86 43.24 4.96
CA LEU A 59 -15.26 43.46 6.28
C LEU A 59 -13.99 42.64 6.51
N LEU A 60 -13.93 41.40 6.03
CA LEU A 60 -12.71 40.58 6.04
C LEU A 60 -11.60 41.24 5.21
N LYS A 61 -11.94 41.75 4.01
CA LYS A 61 -11.02 42.54 3.18
C LYS A 61 -10.44 43.72 3.98
N LYS A 62 -11.31 44.55 4.56
CA LYS A 62 -10.92 45.73 5.34
C LYS A 62 -10.04 45.35 6.54
N ALA A 63 -10.38 44.30 7.27
CA ALA A 63 -9.59 43.79 8.39
C ALA A 63 -8.22 43.26 7.94
N CYS A 64 -8.16 42.53 6.81
CA CYS A 64 -6.90 42.06 6.23
C CYS A 64 -6.01 43.22 5.75
N GLU A 65 -6.56 44.26 5.15
CA GLU A 65 -5.85 45.49 4.77
C GLU A 65 -5.25 46.19 6.00
N LEU A 66 -5.95 46.11 7.15
CA LEU A 66 -5.48 46.58 8.46
C LEU A 66 -4.55 45.60 9.19
N ASN A 67 -3.99 44.63 8.47
CA ASN A 67 -3.01 43.65 8.94
C ASN A 67 -3.50 42.68 10.02
N VAL A 68 -4.79 42.40 10.06
CA VAL A 68 -5.36 41.33 10.89
C VAL A 68 -5.15 40.00 10.14
N ALA A 69 -4.09 39.27 10.46
CA ALA A 69 -3.69 38.06 9.73
C ALA A 69 -4.79 36.96 9.69
N PRO A 70 -5.57 36.68 10.77
CA PRO A 70 -6.71 35.78 10.69
C PRO A 70 -7.78 36.21 9.70
N ALA A 71 -8.01 37.52 9.55
CA ALA A 71 -8.96 38.03 8.55
C ALA A 71 -8.48 37.78 7.11
N CYS A 72 -7.17 37.83 6.87
CA CYS A 72 -6.59 37.49 5.58
C CYS A 72 -6.79 36.00 5.26
N LEU A 73 -6.66 35.10 6.25
CA LEU A 73 -6.98 33.67 6.11
C LEU A 73 -8.44 33.47 5.67
N ASP A 74 -9.40 34.07 6.42
CA ASP A 74 -10.81 33.88 6.14
C ASP A 74 -11.22 34.53 4.80
N TYR A 75 -10.63 35.68 4.44
CA TYR A 75 -10.88 36.32 3.15
C TYR A 75 -10.29 35.50 1.98
N ALA A 76 -9.13 34.86 2.16
CA ALA A 76 -8.58 33.93 1.20
C ALA A 76 -9.50 32.70 1.01
N ALA A 77 -10.01 32.17 2.12
CA ALA A 77 -10.98 31.05 2.09
C ALA A 77 -12.27 31.44 1.35
N ALA A 78 -12.76 32.68 1.55
CA ALA A 78 -13.92 33.21 0.84
C ALA A 78 -13.68 33.26 -0.68
N TRP A 79 -12.53 33.72 -1.16
CA TRP A 79 -12.16 33.70 -2.58
C TRP A 79 -12.04 32.30 -3.14
N ARG A 80 -11.48 31.37 -2.38
CA ARG A 80 -11.32 29.98 -2.79
C ARG A 80 -12.67 29.25 -2.91
N ALA A 81 -13.59 29.48 -1.96
CA ALA A 81 -14.90 28.85 -1.93
C ALA A 81 -15.95 29.57 -2.79
N GLY A 82 -15.81 30.88 -3.01
CA GLY A 82 -16.85 31.74 -3.61
C GLY A 82 -17.91 32.19 -2.62
N GLU A 83 -17.53 32.36 -1.33
CA GLU A 83 -18.44 32.77 -0.26
C GLU A 83 -18.44 34.31 -0.10
N GLY A 84 -19.51 34.98 -0.53
CA GLY A 84 -19.63 36.45 -0.54
C GLY A 84 -18.78 37.15 -1.61
N VAL A 85 -18.05 36.43 -2.42
CA VAL A 85 -17.28 36.88 -3.58
C VAL A 85 -17.35 35.86 -4.70
N LYS A 86 -17.14 36.27 -5.95
CA LYS A 86 -17.02 35.33 -7.06
C LYS A 86 -15.79 34.44 -6.87
N ARG A 87 -15.96 33.11 -6.92
CA ARG A 87 -14.88 32.13 -6.74
C ARG A 87 -13.68 32.45 -7.67
N ASP A 88 -12.51 32.64 -7.06
CA ASP A 88 -11.25 32.86 -7.75
C ASP A 88 -10.07 32.40 -6.85
N PRO A 89 -9.62 31.14 -6.97
CA PRO A 89 -8.54 30.62 -6.15
C PRO A 89 -7.20 31.36 -6.34
N LEU A 90 -6.96 32.00 -7.49
CA LEU A 90 -5.74 32.77 -7.72
C LEU A 90 -5.66 34.00 -6.80
N LYS A 91 -6.80 34.66 -6.53
CA LYS A 91 -6.86 35.77 -5.59
C LYS A 91 -6.67 35.35 -4.14
N ALA A 92 -6.93 34.08 -3.79
CA ALA A 92 -6.67 33.56 -2.45
C ALA A 92 -5.17 33.42 -2.14
N VAL A 93 -4.32 33.16 -3.15
CA VAL A 93 -2.87 32.90 -2.97
C VAL A 93 -2.17 34.03 -2.21
N PRO A 94 -2.18 35.31 -2.66
CA PRO A 94 -1.50 36.38 -1.95
C PRO A 94 -2.08 36.64 -0.55
N LEU A 95 -3.37 36.37 -0.32
CA LEU A 95 -4.01 36.52 0.96
C LEU A 95 -3.59 35.43 1.95
N TYR A 96 -3.56 34.17 1.51
CA TYR A 96 -2.96 33.08 2.30
C TYR A 96 -1.49 33.35 2.61
N GLN A 97 -0.73 33.84 1.63
CA GLN A 97 0.67 34.22 1.86
C GLN A 97 0.78 35.31 2.93
N LYS A 98 -0.02 36.37 2.83
CA LYS A 98 -0.03 37.47 3.83
C LYS A 98 -0.41 36.97 5.22
N ALA A 99 -1.40 36.08 5.33
CA ALA A 99 -1.80 35.48 6.60
C ALA A 99 -0.72 34.57 7.19
N CYS A 100 -0.07 33.75 6.32
CA CYS A 100 1.06 32.89 6.70
C CYS A 100 2.25 33.72 7.21
N ASP A 101 2.58 34.83 6.53
CA ASP A 101 3.65 35.75 6.95
C ASP A 101 3.30 36.49 8.24
N GLY A 102 2.02 36.69 8.49
CA GLY A 102 1.48 37.18 9.76
C GLY A 102 1.43 36.14 10.88
N GLY A 103 2.01 34.94 10.69
CA GLY A 103 2.13 33.90 11.73
C GLY A 103 0.92 32.95 11.83
N VAL A 104 -0.04 33.00 10.91
CA VAL A 104 -1.19 32.09 10.91
C VAL A 104 -0.77 30.77 10.21
N ALA A 105 -0.41 29.77 11.02
CA ALA A 105 0.08 28.48 10.54
C ALA A 105 -0.91 27.75 9.61
N GLU A 106 -2.23 27.87 9.90
CA GLU A 106 -3.29 27.32 9.05
C GLU A 106 -3.25 27.90 7.63
N ALA A 107 -2.95 29.19 7.47
CA ALA A 107 -2.81 29.81 6.16
C ALA A 107 -1.63 29.23 5.37
N CYS A 108 -0.50 28.96 6.06
CA CYS A 108 0.65 28.28 5.46
C CYS A 108 0.24 26.87 4.97
N ALA A 109 -0.52 26.14 5.79
CA ALA A 109 -0.99 24.80 5.45
C ALA A 109 -1.94 24.81 4.24
N GLN A 110 -2.89 25.74 4.19
CA GLN A 110 -3.83 25.88 3.08
C GLN A 110 -3.12 26.22 1.77
N LEU A 111 -2.20 27.18 1.78
CA LEU A 111 -1.43 27.56 0.61
C LEU A 111 -0.52 26.41 0.14
N ALA A 112 0.13 25.73 1.07
CA ALA A 112 0.95 24.56 0.79
C ALA A 112 0.15 23.46 0.09
N GLY A 113 -1.06 23.15 0.59
CA GLY A 113 -1.96 22.16 -0.03
C GLY A 113 -2.41 22.54 -1.44
N MET A 114 -2.68 23.83 -1.71
CA MET A 114 -3.01 24.31 -3.05
C MET A 114 -1.83 24.13 -4.01
N LEU A 115 -0.62 24.51 -3.60
CA LEU A 115 0.61 24.38 -4.40
C LEU A 115 1.02 22.90 -4.61
N ALA A 116 0.81 22.05 -3.64
CA ALA A 116 1.12 20.63 -3.75
C ALA A 116 0.17 19.87 -4.67
N SER A 117 -1.13 20.22 -4.64
CA SER A 117 -2.16 19.53 -5.45
C SER A 117 -2.15 19.91 -6.93
N GLY A 118 -1.75 21.13 -7.26
CA GLY A 118 -1.79 21.67 -8.62
C GLY A 118 -3.20 21.74 -9.25
N ARG A 119 -4.27 21.56 -8.45
CA ARG A 119 -5.64 21.48 -8.98
C ARG A 119 -6.29 22.83 -9.22
N GLU A 120 -6.00 23.82 -8.39
CA GLU A 120 -6.62 25.15 -8.41
C GLU A 120 -5.64 26.22 -8.89
N ILE A 121 -4.35 25.99 -8.69
CA ILE A 121 -3.24 26.86 -9.09
C ILE A 121 -2.10 26.00 -9.62
N GLU A 122 -1.12 26.60 -10.28
CA GLU A 122 0.07 25.89 -10.76
C GLU A 122 0.80 25.19 -9.61
N MET A 123 1.19 23.92 -9.84
CA MET A 123 1.90 23.11 -8.85
C MET A 123 3.32 23.63 -8.62
N HIS A 124 3.68 23.79 -7.35
CA HIS A 124 5.02 24.23 -6.97
C HIS A 124 5.48 23.51 -5.69
N LEU A 125 6.00 22.28 -5.86
CA LEU A 125 6.32 21.38 -4.73
C LEU A 125 7.39 21.96 -3.78
N GLY A 126 8.42 22.66 -4.30
CA GLY A 126 9.45 23.27 -3.47
C GLY A 126 8.87 24.30 -2.47
N ARG A 127 8.00 25.18 -2.96
CA ARG A 127 7.31 26.17 -2.11
C ARG A 127 6.30 25.53 -1.16
N ALA A 128 5.59 24.48 -1.62
CA ALA A 128 4.68 23.72 -0.77
C ALA A 128 5.43 23.09 0.41
N THR A 129 6.61 22.55 0.18
CA THR A 129 7.47 21.98 1.23
C THR A 129 7.86 23.01 2.30
N GLU A 130 8.31 24.20 1.89
CA GLU A 130 8.66 25.29 2.81
C GLU A 130 7.46 25.70 3.65
N LEU A 131 6.30 25.88 3.03
CA LEU A 131 5.07 26.27 3.70
C LEU A 131 4.54 25.17 4.63
N HIS A 132 4.62 23.88 4.26
CA HIS A 132 4.33 22.79 5.18
C HIS A 132 5.29 22.78 6.37
N GLY A 133 6.57 23.15 6.17
CA GLY A 133 7.53 23.32 7.26
C GLY A 133 7.07 24.38 8.25
N ARG A 134 6.74 25.59 7.78
CA ARG A 134 6.21 26.69 8.61
C ARG A 134 4.91 26.31 9.32
N ALA A 135 4.01 25.63 8.63
CA ALA A 135 2.76 25.14 9.22
C ALA A 135 3.00 24.10 10.31
N CYS A 136 3.92 23.14 10.06
CA CYS A 136 4.33 22.14 11.05
C CYS A 136 4.98 22.78 12.28
N ASP A 137 5.83 23.79 12.11
CA ASP A 137 6.45 24.52 13.21
C ASP A 137 5.41 25.34 14.00
N GLY A 138 4.38 25.83 13.30
CA GLY A 138 3.23 26.49 13.89
C GLY A 138 2.20 25.53 14.52
N GLY A 139 2.48 24.21 14.61
CA GLY A 139 1.65 23.22 15.31
C GLY A 139 0.60 22.52 14.46
N ILE A 140 0.57 22.72 13.15
CA ILE A 140 -0.37 21.97 12.27
C ILE A 140 0.16 20.56 12.05
N ALA A 141 -0.32 19.61 12.83
CA ALA A 141 0.12 18.21 12.85
C ALA A 141 0.06 17.53 11.49
N ALA A 142 -1.02 17.75 10.72
CA ALA A 142 -1.18 17.20 9.38
C ALA A 142 -0.09 17.69 8.41
N SER A 143 0.35 18.96 8.55
CA SER A 143 1.45 19.51 7.74
C SER A 143 2.79 18.86 8.06
N CYS A 144 3.02 18.47 9.33
CA CYS A 144 4.21 17.67 9.70
C CYS A 144 4.19 16.32 8.96
N GLY A 145 3.02 15.66 8.93
CA GLY A 145 2.84 14.38 8.22
C GLY A 145 3.06 14.49 6.70
N LEU A 146 2.54 15.56 6.08
CA LEU A 146 2.74 15.80 4.65
C LEU A 146 4.20 16.11 4.31
N LEU A 147 4.86 16.94 5.11
CA LEU A 147 6.29 17.22 4.97
C LEU A 147 7.14 15.95 5.16
N ALA A 148 6.78 15.12 6.15
CA ALA A 148 7.43 13.83 6.36
C ALA A 148 7.30 12.89 5.17
N ALA A 149 6.11 12.85 4.52
CA ALA A 149 5.89 12.06 3.31
C ALA A 149 6.81 12.52 2.16
N MET A 150 6.97 13.82 1.95
CA MET A 150 7.87 14.37 0.94
C MET A 150 9.33 13.94 1.17
N TYR A 151 9.82 13.95 2.42
CA TYR A 151 11.15 13.41 2.75
C TYR A 151 11.24 11.90 2.56
N ALA A 152 10.22 11.14 2.91
CA ALA A 152 10.20 9.69 2.76
C ALA A 152 10.18 9.24 1.29
N GLU A 153 9.53 10.00 0.42
CA GLU A 153 9.44 9.75 -1.03
C GLU A 153 10.65 10.25 -1.80
N GLY A 154 11.33 11.28 -1.29
CA GLY A 154 12.46 11.92 -1.97
C GLY A 154 12.02 12.85 -3.11
N SER A 155 10.87 13.51 -2.98
CA SER A 155 10.35 14.45 -3.97
C SER A 155 9.61 15.61 -3.28
N PRO A 156 9.94 16.85 -3.57
CA PRO A 156 10.94 17.41 -4.51
C PRO A 156 12.37 17.47 -3.96
N MET A 157 12.59 17.08 -2.72
CA MET A 157 13.90 17.09 -2.06
C MET A 157 14.50 15.67 -2.01
N PRO A 158 15.81 15.53 -1.76
CA PRO A 158 16.43 14.22 -1.55
C PRO A 158 15.76 13.45 -0.42
N LYS A 159 15.65 12.13 -0.62
CA LYS A 159 15.08 11.22 0.38
C LYS A 159 15.87 11.27 1.68
N ASP A 160 15.14 11.42 2.80
CA ASP A 160 15.71 11.43 4.14
C ASP A 160 14.73 10.73 5.11
N ASP A 161 14.91 9.43 5.27
CA ASP A 161 14.05 8.63 6.14
C ASP A 161 14.18 9.03 7.63
N ALA A 162 15.32 9.57 8.07
CA ALA A 162 15.49 10.01 9.46
C ALA A 162 14.69 11.29 9.76
N LYS A 163 14.74 12.29 8.87
CA LYS A 163 13.89 13.48 8.96
C LYS A 163 12.41 13.14 8.83
N ALA A 164 12.06 12.21 7.92
CA ALA A 164 10.68 11.77 7.76
C ALA A 164 10.15 11.16 9.07
N ALA A 165 10.92 10.28 9.72
CA ALA A 165 10.53 9.67 10.99
C ALA A 165 10.33 10.71 12.10
N ALA A 166 11.24 11.68 12.24
CA ALA A 166 11.13 12.75 13.24
C ALA A 166 9.89 13.63 12.99
N LEU A 167 9.59 13.96 11.75
CA LEU A 167 8.40 14.76 11.39
C LEU A 167 7.10 13.96 11.56
N TYR A 168 7.09 12.65 11.25
CA TYR A 168 5.94 11.81 11.58
C TYR A 168 5.73 11.69 13.09
N ASP A 169 6.80 11.64 13.90
CA ASP A 169 6.69 11.63 15.36
C ASP A 169 6.05 12.93 15.87
N LYS A 170 6.51 14.08 15.35
CA LYS A 170 5.91 15.40 15.65
C LYS A 170 4.44 15.47 15.24
N GLY A 171 4.09 14.99 14.04
CA GLY A 171 2.71 14.92 13.57
C GLY A 171 1.84 13.99 14.43
N CYS A 172 2.34 12.80 14.77
CA CYS A 172 1.64 11.84 15.62
C CYS A 172 1.41 12.38 17.04
N THR A 173 2.40 13.06 17.62
CA THR A 173 2.30 13.72 18.92
C THR A 173 1.25 14.83 18.88
N GLY A 174 1.19 15.58 17.77
CA GLY A 174 0.19 16.62 17.51
C GLY A 174 -1.22 16.09 17.20
N GLY A 175 -1.42 14.75 17.16
CA GLY A 175 -2.74 14.13 16.96
C GLY A 175 -3.04 13.68 15.53
N ASP A 176 -2.11 13.81 14.56
CA ASP A 176 -2.32 13.28 13.23
C ASP A 176 -2.18 11.75 13.21
N ALA A 177 -3.33 11.07 13.08
CA ALA A 177 -3.41 9.62 13.07
C ALA A 177 -2.63 8.99 11.90
N THR A 178 -2.58 9.65 10.74
CA THR A 178 -1.86 9.18 9.58
C THR A 178 -0.35 9.14 9.84
N SER A 179 0.18 10.18 10.48
CA SER A 179 1.57 10.23 10.92
C SER A 179 1.91 9.11 11.90
N CYS A 180 1.02 8.80 12.86
CA CYS A 180 1.22 7.68 13.77
C CYS A 180 1.36 6.35 13.02
N GLY A 181 0.48 6.09 12.05
CA GLY A 181 0.52 4.88 11.23
C GLY A 181 1.77 4.78 10.35
N ARG A 182 2.20 5.90 9.77
CA ARG A 182 3.43 5.97 8.95
C ARG A 182 4.68 5.73 9.80
N LEU A 183 4.77 6.36 10.98
CA LEU A 183 5.87 6.13 11.90
C LEU A 183 5.92 4.68 12.40
N ALA A 184 4.75 4.08 12.68
CA ALA A 184 4.66 2.67 13.03
C ALA A 184 5.28 1.76 11.97
N GLY A 185 5.01 2.04 10.68
CA GLY A 185 5.64 1.35 9.57
C GLY A 185 7.16 1.52 9.53
N MET A 186 7.66 2.73 9.74
CA MET A 186 9.09 3.02 9.76
C MET A 186 9.83 2.31 10.90
N LEU A 187 9.24 2.30 12.11
CA LEU A 187 9.77 1.58 13.27
C LEU A 187 9.78 0.05 13.07
N ARG A 188 8.74 -0.50 12.45
CA ARG A 188 8.69 -1.92 12.10
C ARG A 188 9.81 -2.30 11.14
N ASP A 189 10.03 -1.49 10.13
CA ASP A 189 10.98 -1.76 9.03
C ASP A 189 12.41 -1.29 9.37
N GLY A 190 12.63 -0.54 10.45
CA GLY A 190 13.93 0.06 10.80
C GLY A 190 14.36 1.15 9.81
N ARG A 191 13.42 1.87 9.18
CA ARG A 191 13.72 2.91 8.20
C ARG A 191 13.88 4.28 8.85
N GLY A 192 15.08 4.83 8.80
CA GLY A 192 15.40 6.13 9.37
C GLY A 192 15.41 6.19 10.90
N VAL A 193 14.98 5.11 11.56
CA VAL A 193 14.95 4.91 13.02
C VAL A 193 15.29 3.47 13.34
N PRO A 194 15.87 3.17 14.51
CA PRO A 194 16.05 1.80 14.96
C PRO A 194 14.74 1.04 15.00
N ARG A 195 14.78 -0.25 14.61
CA ARG A 195 13.60 -1.12 14.64
C ARG A 195 13.07 -1.25 16.06
N ASP A 196 11.80 -0.95 16.26
CA ASP A 196 11.10 -1.07 17.55
C ASP A 196 9.66 -1.55 17.31
N MET A 197 9.46 -2.85 17.43
CA MET A 197 8.17 -3.50 17.16
C MET A 197 7.11 -3.14 18.21
N ALA A 198 7.51 -2.94 19.48
CA ALA A 198 6.58 -2.61 20.55
C ALA A 198 6.02 -1.20 20.40
N ARG A 199 6.90 -0.24 20.10
CA ARG A 199 6.48 1.15 19.79
C ARG A 199 5.67 1.21 18.50
N ALA A 200 6.06 0.45 17.48
CA ALA A 200 5.30 0.36 16.22
C ALA A 200 3.86 -0.12 16.46
N ALA A 201 3.67 -1.18 17.24
CA ALA A 201 2.35 -1.72 17.57
C ALA A 201 1.50 -0.70 18.38
N THR A 202 2.11 0.00 19.34
CA THR A 202 1.44 1.05 20.12
C THR A 202 0.95 2.20 19.25
N LEU A 203 1.79 2.66 18.30
CA LEU A 203 1.43 3.74 17.37
C LEU A 203 0.40 3.29 16.34
N ALA A 204 0.51 2.04 15.85
CA ALA A 204 -0.51 1.45 14.98
C ALA A 204 -1.87 1.39 15.68
N ARG A 205 -1.91 1.03 16.97
CA ARG A 205 -3.14 1.06 17.80
C ARG A 205 -3.71 2.47 17.87
N LYS A 206 -2.91 3.47 18.25
CA LYS A 206 -3.34 4.87 18.32
C LYS A 206 -3.94 5.35 16.98
N SER A 207 -3.28 5.01 15.88
CA SER A 207 -3.73 5.35 14.51
C SER A 207 -5.04 4.62 14.14
N CYS A 208 -5.15 3.33 14.45
CA CYS A 208 -6.35 2.52 14.21
C CYS A 208 -7.55 3.02 15.02
N ASP A 209 -7.35 3.38 16.30
CA ASP A 209 -8.41 3.89 17.18
C ASP A 209 -8.93 5.25 16.70
N ALA A 210 -8.06 6.05 16.09
CA ALA A 210 -8.41 7.30 15.43
C ALA A 210 -9.06 7.12 14.04
N GLY A 211 -9.36 5.89 13.62
CA GLY A 211 -10.10 5.58 12.39
C GLY A 211 -9.24 5.31 11.16
N ALA A 212 -7.92 5.26 11.25
CA ALA A 212 -7.05 4.92 10.13
C ALA A 212 -7.07 3.39 9.86
N SER A 213 -7.95 2.94 8.98
CA SER A 213 -8.19 1.52 8.71
C SER A 213 -6.93 0.74 8.28
N ALA A 214 -6.01 1.38 7.54
CA ALA A 214 -4.74 0.77 7.17
C ALA A 214 -3.85 0.44 8.39
N ALA A 215 -3.89 1.26 9.45
CA ALA A 215 -3.16 1.00 10.69
C ALA A 215 -3.76 -0.17 11.48
N CYS A 216 -5.09 -0.37 11.38
CA CYS A 216 -5.75 -1.54 11.97
C CYS A 216 -5.21 -2.85 11.36
N ILE A 217 -4.95 -2.87 10.05
CA ILE A 217 -4.33 -4.01 9.38
C ILE A 217 -2.91 -4.27 9.91
N ALA A 218 -2.10 -3.22 10.04
CA ALA A 218 -0.74 -3.35 10.56
C ALA A 218 -0.73 -3.90 11.99
N LEU A 219 -1.62 -3.42 12.85
CA LEU A 219 -1.79 -3.93 14.21
C LEU A 219 -2.31 -5.39 14.22
N ALA A 220 -3.26 -5.72 13.36
CA ALA A 220 -3.79 -7.07 13.23
C ALA A 220 -2.70 -8.08 12.84
N LEU A 221 -1.83 -7.71 11.89
CA LEU A 221 -0.68 -8.53 11.49
C LEU A 221 0.33 -8.69 12.64
N ALA A 222 0.62 -7.62 13.39
CA ALA A 222 1.49 -7.69 14.55
C ALA A 222 0.95 -8.66 15.62
N LEU A 223 -0.36 -8.61 15.92
CA LEU A 223 -1.02 -9.54 16.84
C LEU A 223 -1.09 -10.98 16.29
N GLN A 224 -1.20 -11.13 14.98
CA GLN A 224 -1.20 -12.45 14.34
C GLN A 224 0.14 -13.18 14.50
N HIS A 225 1.24 -12.45 14.36
CA HIS A 225 2.60 -13.01 14.38
C HIS A 225 3.29 -12.88 15.73
N GLY A 226 2.70 -12.18 16.70
CA GLY A 226 3.34 -11.90 17.99
C GLY A 226 4.50 -10.89 17.86
N GLU A 227 4.43 -9.97 16.89
CA GLU A 227 5.48 -9.01 16.62
C GLU A 227 5.30 -7.74 17.47
N GLY A 228 6.13 -7.58 18.50
CA GLY A 228 6.08 -6.47 19.45
C GLY A 228 4.92 -6.51 20.45
N LEU A 229 4.02 -7.47 20.33
CA LEU A 229 2.89 -7.76 21.20
C LEU A 229 2.74 -9.27 21.34
N ALA A 230 2.08 -9.73 22.43
CA ALA A 230 1.65 -11.13 22.49
C ALA A 230 0.66 -11.44 21.37
N ALA A 231 0.77 -12.64 20.77
CA ALA A 231 -0.14 -13.05 19.72
C ALA A 231 -1.58 -13.19 20.28
N ASP A 232 -2.53 -12.55 19.58
CA ASP A 232 -3.96 -12.63 19.89
C ASP A 232 -4.77 -12.74 18.60
N PRO A 233 -5.12 -13.99 18.18
CA PRO A 233 -5.87 -14.21 16.96
C PRO A 233 -7.29 -13.62 16.97
N LYS A 234 -7.92 -13.49 18.16
CA LYS A 234 -9.27 -12.90 18.28
C LYS A 234 -9.20 -11.39 18.03
N GLN A 235 -8.29 -10.70 18.72
CA GLN A 235 -8.10 -9.26 18.53
C GLN A 235 -7.64 -8.94 17.10
N ALA A 236 -6.79 -9.79 16.51
CA ALA A 236 -6.39 -9.64 15.11
C ALA A 236 -7.60 -9.72 14.16
N LEU A 237 -8.52 -10.67 14.39
CA LEU A 237 -9.75 -10.80 13.59
C LEU A 237 -10.65 -9.57 13.74
N GLU A 238 -10.84 -9.04 14.95
CA GLU A 238 -11.63 -7.82 15.20
C GLU A 238 -11.06 -6.62 14.44
N LEU A 239 -9.74 -6.47 14.42
CA LEU A 239 -9.06 -5.38 13.72
C LEU A 239 -9.14 -5.53 12.19
N PHE A 240 -9.01 -6.75 11.66
CA PHE A 240 -9.26 -6.99 10.23
C PHE A 240 -10.71 -6.71 9.87
N THR A 241 -11.67 -7.06 10.75
CA THR A 241 -13.09 -6.74 10.56
C THR A 241 -13.30 -5.22 10.53
N LYS A 242 -12.77 -4.50 11.52
CA LYS A 242 -12.83 -3.03 11.55
C LYS A 242 -12.24 -2.39 10.29
N ALA A 243 -11.13 -2.91 9.80
CA ALA A 243 -10.50 -2.42 8.57
C ALA A 243 -11.36 -2.71 7.31
N CYS A 244 -11.92 -3.92 7.22
CA CYS A 244 -12.81 -4.32 6.11
C CYS A 244 -14.09 -3.48 6.08
N ASP A 245 -14.72 -3.25 7.24
CA ASP A 245 -15.92 -2.43 7.38
C ASP A 245 -15.62 -0.95 7.10
N GLY A 246 -14.40 -0.50 7.37
CA GLY A 246 -13.88 0.82 6.98
C GLY A 246 -13.50 0.95 5.50
N GLY A 247 -13.80 -0.06 4.66
CA GLY A 247 -13.58 -0.02 3.22
C GLY A 247 -12.19 -0.46 2.75
N GLU A 248 -11.32 -0.91 3.66
CA GLU A 248 -9.99 -1.40 3.30
C GLU A 248 -10.05 -2.85 2.80
N ALA A 249 -9.92 -3.05 1.49
CA ALA A 249 -10.01 -4.35 0.85
C ALA A 249 -8.99 -5.38 1.39
N ARG A 250 -7.81 -4.93 1.82
CA ARG A 250 -6.80 -5.78 2.48
C ARG A 250 -7.26 -6.26 3.85
N GLY A 251 -8.09 -5.48 4.55
CA GLY A 251 -8.75 -5.91 5.79
C GLY A 251 -9.70 -7.07 5.54
N CYS A 252 -10.49 -6.99 4.45
CA CYS A 252 -11.38 -8.08 4.04
C CYS A 252 -10.60 -9.36 3.67
N LEU A 253 -9.43 -9.22 3.03
CA LEU A 253 -8.54 -10.36 2.77
C LEU A 253 -8.11 -11.00 4.10
N GLY A 254 -7.55 -10.24 5.03
CA GLY A 254 -7.09 -10.77 6.32
C GLY A 254 -8.21 -11.39 7.15
N GLN A 255 -9.39 -10.77 7.17
CA GLN A 255 -10.59 -11.35 7.81
C GLN A 255 -10.99 -12.67 7.15
N GLY A 256 -11.00 -12.70 5.80
CA GLY A 256 -11.33 -13.91 5.02
C GLY A 256 -10.40 -15.08 5.32
N GLU A 257 -9.11 -14.83 5.42
CA GLU A 257 -8.10 -15.83 5.79
C GLU A 257 -8.35 -16.38 7.20
N ARG A 258 -8.65 -15.53 8.19
CA ARG A 258 -8.96 -15.97 9.57
C ARG A 258 -10.22 -16.84 9.62
N VAL A 259 -11.27 -16.42 8.90
CA VAL A 259 -12.53 -17.17 8.81
C VAL A 259 -12.37 -18.50 8.06
N ARG A 260 -11.56 -18.53 6.98
CA ARG A 260 -11.20 -19.74 6.25
C ARG A 260 -10.47 -20.74 7.13
N ASP A 261 -9.50 -20.26 7.92
CA ASP A 261 -8.60 -21.12 8.70
C ASP A 261 -9.15 -21.45 10.10
N GLY A 262 -10.19 -20.75 10.55
CA GLY A 262 -10.74 -20.91 11.91
C GLY A 262 -9.87 -20.25 12.98
N ALA A 263 -9.10 -19.22 12.62
CA ALA A 263 -8.17 -18.55 13.53
C ALA A 263 -8.87 -17.39 14.27
N GLY A 264 -9.19 -17.61 15.53
CA GLY A 264 -9.93 -16.68 16.38
C GLY A 264 -11.46 -16.75 16.24
N VAL A 265 -11.97 -17.58 15.34
CA VAL A 265 -13.39 -17.78 15.05
C VAL A 265 -13.62 -19.18 14.50
N ALA A 266 -14.84 -19.69 14.55
CA ALA A 266 -15.18 -20.94 13.86
C ALA A 266 -14.98 -20.80 12.34
N ARG A 267 -14.49 -21.89 11.72
CA ARG A 267 -14.27 -21.94 10.26
C ARG A 267 -15.60 -21.80 9.51
N ASP A 268 -15.65 -20.86 8.56
CA ASP A 268 -16.84 -20.58 7.75
C ASP A 268 -16.41 -20.25 6.30
N LEU A 269 -16.45 -21.26 5.44
CA LEU A 269 -15.98 -21.12 4.04
C LEU A 269 -16.93 -20.28 3.16
N PRO A 270 -18.26 -20.37 3.27
CA PRO A 270 -19.16 -19.43 2.60
C PRO A 270 -18.88 -17.98 2.95
N ARG A 271 -18.71 -17.67 4.22
CA ARG A 271 -18.35 -16.31 4.68
C ARG A 271 -16.96 -15.88 4.17
N ALA A 272 -15.98 -16.78 4.15
CA ALA A 272 -14.65 -16.50 3.61
C ALA A 272 -14.73 -16.15 2.11
N LEU A 273 -15.54 -16.85 1.30
CA LEU A 273 -15.77 -16.55 -0.11
C LEU A 273 -16.30 -15.14 -0.34
N GLU A 274 -17.24 -14.67 0.49
CA GLU A 274 -17.78 -13.31 0.41
C GLU A 274 -16.73 -12.25 0.80
N LEU A 275 -15.91 -12.52 1.81
CA LEU A 275 -14.83 -11.62 2.21
C LEU A 275 -13.73 -11.53 1.14
N PHE A 276 -13.36 -12.66 0.54
CA PHE A 276 -12.43 -12.66 -0.59
C PHE A 276 -13.02 -12.00 -1.84
N ARG A 277 -14.36 -12.07 -2.03
CA ARG A 277 -15.03 -11.28 -3.08
C ARG A 277 -14.83 -9.79 -2.84
N LYS A 278 -15.12 -9.28 -1.63
CA LYS A 278 -14.92 -7.87 -1.28
C LYS A 278 -13.47 -7.44 -1.50
N ALA A 279 -12.50 -8.28 -1.12
CA ALA A 279 -11.09 -8.02 -1.34
C ALA A 279 -10.73 -7.96 -2.84
N CYS A 280 -11.27 -8.88 -3.64
CA CYS A 280 -11.09 -8.94 -5.09
C CYS A 280 -11.71 -7.73 -5.79
N ASP A 281 -12.94 -7.35 -5.43
CA ASP A 281 -13.64 -6.18 -5.96
C ASP A 281 -12.85 -4.89 -5.66
N GLY A 282 -12.17 -4.84 -4.50
CA GLY A 282 -11.23 -3.79 -4.11
C GLY A 282 -9.83 -3.89 -4.75
N LYS A 283 -9.66 -4.68 -5.82
CA LYS A 283 -8.41 -4.86 -6.58
C LYS A 283 -7.24 -5.42 -5.76
N VAL A 284 -7.53 -6.19 -4.72
CA VAL A 284 -6.53 -6.98 -4.01
C VAL A 284 -6.42 -8.34 -4.69
N GLY A 285 -5.44 -8.53 -5.56
CA GLY A 285 -5.25 -9.73 -6.37
C GLY A 285 -5.23 -11.03 -5.55
N ALA A 286 -4.66 -10.97 -4.34
CA ALA A 286 -4.69 -12.09 -3.40
C ALA A 286 -6.12 -12.52 -3.01
N GLY A 287 -7.06 -11.59 -2.88
CA GLY A 287 -8.47 -11.91 -2.64
C GLY A 287 -9.11 -12.67 -3.79
N CYS A 288 -8.82 -12.26 -5.04
CA CYS A 288 -9.26 -12.97 -6.25
C CYS A 288 -8.66 -14.39 -6.30
N TYR A 289 -7.38 -14.51 -5.96
CA TYR A 289 -6.66 -15.79 -5.94
C TYR A 289 -7.26 -16.77 -4.91
N GLU A 290 -7.42 -16.33 -3.65
CA GLU A 290 -7.97 -17.17 -2.59
C GLU A 290 -9.41 -17.60 -2.90
N ARG A 291 -10.24 -16.70 -3.44
CA ARG A 291 -11.59 -17.01 -3.89
C ARG A 291 -11.59 -18.05 -5.01
N ALA A 292 -10.68 -17.88 -5.99
CA ALA A 292 -10.54 -18.83 -7.09
C ALA A 292 -10.20 -20.25 -6.62
N LEU A 293 -9.29 -20.38 -5.64
CA LEU A 293 -8.89 -21.66 -5.10
C LEU A 293 -10.05 -22.37 -4.38
N LEU A 294 -10.85 -21.64 -3.61
CA LEU A 294 -12.02 -22.21 -2.93
C LEU A 294 -13.07 -22.70 -3.93
N LEU A 295 -13.39 -21.89 -4.94
CA LEU A 295 -14.33 -22.27 -6.00
C LEU A 295 -13.84 -23.44 -6.85
N ALA A 296 -12.54 -23.48 -7.19
CA ALA A 296 -11.97 -24.60 -7.96
C ALA A 296 -12.07 -25.94 -7.20
N ARG A 297 -12.10 -25.90 -5.86
CA ARG A 297 -12.20 -27.09 -4.99
C ARG A 297 -13.62 -27.41 -4.52
N GLY A 298 -14.60 -26.57 -4.85
CA GLY A 298 -15.98 -26.71 -4.34
C GLY A 298 -16.07 -26.49 -2.82
N GLN A 299 -15.23 -25.60 -2.28
CA GLN A 299 -15.17 -25.30 -0.85
C GLN A 299 -15.95 -24.03 -0.51
N GLY A 300 -17.03 -24.17 0.26
CA GLY A 300 -17.91 -23.05 0.63
C GLY A 300 -18.99 -22.71 -0.41
N ALA A 301 -18.85 -23.19 -1.64
CA ALA A 301 -19.84 -23.15 -2.72
C ALA A 301 -19.58 -24.31 -3.67
N PRO A 302 -20.53 -24.69 -4.57
CA PRO A 302 -20.30 -25.66 -5.62
C PRO A 302 -19.06 -25.31 -6.47
N ALA A 303 -18.34 -26.35 -6.92
CA ALA A 303 -17.15 -26.14 -7.74
C ALA A 303 -17.48 -25.43 -9.06
N ASP A 304 -16.78 -24.37 -9.36
CA ASP A 304 -16.89 -23.60 -10.61
C ASP A 304 -15.51 -23.26 -11.16
N LEU A 305 -15.01 -24.10 -12.06
CA LEU A 305 -13.71 -23.93 -12.69
C LEU A 305 -13.69 -22.77 -13.69
N ALA A 306 -14.81 -22.41 -14.31
CA ALA A 306 -14.89 -21.28 -15.23
C ALA A 306 -14.75 -19.97 -14.48
N GLN A 307 -15.50 -19.81 -13.38
CA GLN A 307 -15.38 -18.65 -12.50
C GLN A 307 -13.99 -18.57 -11.85
N ALA A 308 -13.45 -19.70 -11.38
CA ALA A 308 -12.11 -19.77 -10.80
C ALA A 308 -11.04 -19.31 -11.82
N THR A 309 -11.13 -19.75 -13.08
CA THR A 309 -10.22 -19.31 -14.15
C THR A 309 -10.29 -17.80 -14.41
N SER A 310 -11.49 -17.22 -14.42
CA SER A 310 -11.70 -15.80 -14.57
C SER A 310 -11.06 -15.01 -13.40
N LEU A 311 -11.27 -15.47 -12.18
CA LEU A 311 -10.69 -14.87 -10.98
C LEU A 311 -9.16 -14.99 -10.93
N LEU A 312 -8.57 -16.11 -11.40
CA LEU A 312 -7.12 -16.24 -11.50
C LEU A 312 -6.53 -15.24 -12.51
N ARG A 313 -7.24 -14.98 -13.61
CA ARG A 313 -6.84 -13.94 -14.58
C ARG A 313 -6.89 -12.56 -13.92
N GLN A 314 -7.96 -12.25 -13.18
CA GLN A 314 -8.07 -11.01 -12.46
C GLN A 314 -6.98 -10.88 -11.38
N ALA A 315 -6.71 -11.93 -10.61
CA ALA A 315 -5.62 -11.96 -9.63
C ALA A 315 -4.27 -11.64 -10.27
N CYS A 316 -3.99 -12.25 -11.44
CA CYS A 316 -2.79 -11.96 -12.22
C CYS A 316 -2.72 -10.48 -12.64
N THR A 317 -3.81 -9.93 -13.17
CA THR A 317 -3.90 -8.52 -13.60
C THR A 317 -3.75 -7.57 -12.42
N ASP A 318 -4.36 -7.87 -11.27
CA ASP A 318 -4.33 -7.06 -10.05
C ASP A 318 -3.03 -7.25 -9.23
N GLY A 319 -2.01 -7.86 -9.84
CA GLY A 319 -0.64 -7.89 -9.32
C GLY A 319 -0.29 -9.08 -8.43
N ASP A 320 -1.15 -10.10 -8.30
CA ASP A 320 -0.78 -11.34 -7.62
C ASP A 320 -0.17 -12.36 -8.60
N PRO A 321 1.15 -12.59 -8.55
CA PRO A 321 1.82 -13.50 -9.50
C PRO A 321 1.38 -14.96 -9.33
N ARG A 322 0.82 -15.35 -8.18
CA ARG A 322 0.28 -16.70 -7.97
C ARG A 322 -0.88 -16.99 -8.92
N GLY A 323 -1.71 -15.96 -9.19
CA GLY A 323 -2.78 -16.03 -10.19
C GLY A 323 -2.26 -16.35 -11.57
N CYS A 324 -1.19 -15.65 -12.01
CA CYS A 324 -0.54 -15.90 -13.31
C CYS A 324 0.03 -17.32 -13.39
N VAL A 325 0.75 -17.77 -12.35
CA VAL A 325 1.34 -19.13 -12.31
C VAL A 325 0.25 -20.19 -12.40
N THR A 326 -0.78 -20.08 -11.55
CA THR A 326 -1.85 -21.09 -11.50
C THR A 326 -2.64 -21.11 -12.80
N LEU A 327 -2.95 -19.97 -13.39
CA LEU A 327 -3.62 -19.88 -14.68
C LEU A 327 -2.75 -20.47 -15.81
N GLY A 328 -1.44 -20.20 -15.80
CA GLY A 328 -0.47 -20.79 -16.72
C GLY A 328 -0.45 -22.32 -16.65
N GLN A 329 -0.48 -22.88 -15.45
CA GLN A 329 -0.57 -24.33 -15.21
C GLN A 329 -1.89 -24.93 -15.73
N LEU A 330 -3.01 -24.21 -15.59
CA LEU A 330 -4.28 -24.63 -16.16
C LEU A 330 -4.21 -24.68 -17.70
N PHE A 331 -3.65 -23.66 -18.36
CA PHE A 331 -3.44 -23.68 -19.81
C PHE A 331 -2.44 -24.74 -20.25
N GLN A 332 -1.40 -25.02 -19.46
CA GLN A 332 -0.41 -26.06 -19.76
C GLN A 332 -1.04 -27.45 -19.69
N SER A 333 -1.88 -27.71 -18.70
CA SER A 333 -2.53 -29.03 -18.50
C SER A 333 -3.82 -29.21 -19.29
N GLY A 334 -4.49 -28.14 -19.72
CA GLY A 334 -5.82 -28.16 -20.32
C GLY A 334 -6.95 -28.41 -19.29
N ARG A 335 -6.69 -28.22 -17.99
CA ARG A 335 -7.66 -28.48 -16.93
C ARG A 335 -8.59 -27.29 -16.73
N GLY A 336 -9.86 -27.45 -17.06
CA GLY A 336 -10.88 -26.39 -16.95
C GLY A 336 -10.80 -25.31 -18.03
N VAL A 337 -9.77 -25.35 -18.89
CA VAL A 337 -9.58 -24.48 -20.06
C VAL A 337 -9.03 -25.31 -21.22
N ARG A 338 -9.21 -24.83 -22.46
CA ARG A 338 -8.54 -25.45 -23.59
C ARG A 338 -7.02 -25.31 -23.42
N ARG A 339 -6.29 -26.41 -23.60
CA ARG A 339 -4.83 -26.42 -23.53
C ARG A 339 -4.24 -25.41 -24.53
N ASP A 340 -3.39 -24.52 -24.02
CA ASP A 340 -2.71 -23.51 -24.82
C ASP A 340 -1.34 -23.18 -24.18
N LEU A 341 -0.29 -23.77 -24.73
CA LEU A 341 1.06 -23.61 -24.23
C LEU A 341 1.66 -22.22 -24.50
N ASN A 342 1.18 -21.51 -25.54
CA ASN A 342 1.58 -20.13 -25.78
C ASN A 342 1.05 -19.19 -24.70
N GLN A 343 -0.21 -19.37 -24.30
CA GLN A 343 -0.80 -18.63 -23.20
C GLN A 343 -0.09 -18.97 -21.88
N ALA A 344 0.20 -20.25 -21.65
CA ALA A 344 0.93 -20.68 -20.46
C ALA A 344 2.30 -19.99 -20.35
N ALA A 345 3.08 -19.97 -21.44
CA ALA A 345 4.39 -19.32 -21.49
C ALA A 345 4.33 -17.82 -21.19
N LYS A 346 3.36 -17.10 -21.78
CA LYS A 346 3.14 -15.68 -21.52
C LYS A 346 2.82 -15.42 -20.05
N LEU A 347 1.97 -16.23 -19.45
CA LEU A 347 1.57 -16.09 -18.04
C LEU A 347 2.73 -16.40 -17.09
N PHE A 348 3.58 -17.39 -17.40
CA PHE A 348 4.77 -17.68 -16.61
C PHE A 348 5.81 -16.56 -16.73
N ASP A 349 6.00 -16.00 -17.93
CA ASP A 349 6.86 -14.83 -18.14
C ASP A 349 6.36 -13.61 -17.33
N GLU A 350 5.06 -13.33 -17.41
CA GLU A 350 4.41 -12.25 -16.63
C GLU A 350 4.58 -12.46 -15.12
N ALA A 351 4.38 -13.68 -14.63
CA ALA A 351 4.60 -14.03 -13.23
C ALA A 351 6.08 -13.82 -12.83
N CYS A 352 7.01 -14.19 -13.69
CA CYS A 352 8.44 -13.99 -13.47
C CYS A 352 8.80 -12.50 -13.41
N GLN A 353 8.26 -11.67 -14.30
CA GLN A 353 8.43 -10.21 -14.30
C GLN A 353 7.87 -9.57 -13.01
N LYS A 354 6.77 -10.13 -12.49
CA LYS A 354 6.18 -9.74 -11.18
C LYS A 354 6.93 -10.32 -9.97
N GLY A 355 8.09 -10.95 -10.17
CA GLY A 355 8.97 -11.43 -9.11
C GLY A 355 8.72 -12.87 -8.63
N SER A 356 7.81 -13.63 -9.26
CA SER A 356 7.56 -15.03 -8.90
C SER A 356 8.68 -15.94 -9.37
N LEU A 357 9.43 -16.51 -8.44
CA LEU A 357 10.42 -17.53 -8.77
C LEU A 357 9.77 -18.78 -9.38
N ALA A 358 8.57 -19.14 -8.95
CA ALA A 358 7.81 -20.25 -9.56
C ALA A 358 7.44 -19.97 -11.02
N GLY A 359 7.07 -18.72 -11.36
CA GLY A 359 6.84 -18.29 -12.73
C GLY A 359 8.12 -18.34 -13.57
N CYS A 360 9.24 -17.86 -13.02
CA CYS A 360 10.55 -17.91 -13.71
C CYS A 360 10.98 -19.36 -13.99
N SER A 361 10.83 -20.25 -13.00
CA SER A 361 11.13 -21.68 -13.13
C SER A 361 10.29 -22.35 -14.22
N ALA A 362 8.96 -22.14 -14.19
CA ALA A 362 8.06 -22.69 -15.19
C ALA A 362 8.36 -22.17 -16.60
N HIS A 363 8.66 -20.90 -16.75
CA HIS A 363 9.03 -20.29 -18.03
C HIS A 363 10.37 -20.85 -18.55
N ALA A 364 11.37 -21.00 -17.65
CA ALA A 364 12.67 -21.59 -18.01
C ALA A 364 12.53 -23.02 -18.53
N ALA A 365 11.69 -23.84 -17.89
CA ALA A 365 11.42 -25.21 -18.34
C ALA A 365 10.80 -25.25 -19.74
N MET A 366 9.88 -24.33 -20.07
CA MET A 366 9.30 -24.24 -21.41
C MET A 366 10.31 -23.78 -22.47
N LEU A 367 11.23 -22.87 -22.13
CA LEU A 367 12.31 -22.43 -23.01
C LEU A 367 13.37 -23.52 -23.21
N GLU A 368 13.61 -24.38 -22.22
CA GLU A 368 14.51 -25.52 -22.32
C GLU A 368 13.97 -26.58 -23.30
N THR A 369 12.69 -26.93 -23.21
CA THR A 369 12.05 -27.92 -24.08
C THR A 369 11.87 -27.37 -25.49
N GLY A 370 11.45 -26.16 -25.64
CA GLY A 370 11.29 -25.46 -26.92
C GLY A 370 10.11 -25.94 -27.77
N ASP A 371 9.20 -26.71 -27.20
CA ASP A 371 8.15 -27.41 -27.95
C ASP A 371 7.19 -26.47 -28.72
N ILE A 372 7.03 -25.21 -28.26
CA ILE A 372 6.06 -24.28 -28.86
C ILE A 372 6.59 -22.85 -29.00
N ILE A 373 7.33 -22.35 -28.01
CA ILE A 373 7.83 -20.96 -28.00
C ILE A 373 9.24 -20.82 -28.60
N GLY A 374 9.74 -21.92 -29.16
CA GLY A 374 11.13 -22.02 -29.61
C GLY A 374 12.10 -22.25 -28.43
N ARG A 375 13.15 -23.01 -28.73
CA ARG A 375 14.17 -23.33 -27.73
C ARG A 375 15.13 -22.16 -27.55
N ASP A 376 15.19 -21.63 -26.31
CA ASP A 376 16.13 -20.56 -25.95
C ASP A 376 16.87 -20.95 -24.66
N LEU A 377 17.99 -21.66 -24.83
CA LEU A 377 18.79 -22.12 -23.71
C LEU A 377 19.52 -20.99 -22.99
N ALA A 378 19.82 -19.89 -23.68
CA ALA A 378 20.49 -18.75 -23.04
C ALA A 378 19.53 -18.07 -22.04
N ARG A 379 18.30 -17.80 -22.46
CA ARG A 379 17.27 -17.25 -21.59
C ARG A 379 16.87 -18.23 -20.48
N ALA A 380 16.73 -19.52 -20.79
CA ALA A 380 16.46 -20.55 -19.79
C ALA A 380 17.52 -20.59 -18.69
N ARG A 381 18.82 -20.52 -19.06
CA ARG A 381 19.94 -20.45 -18.10
C ARG A 381 19.83 -19.25 -17.19
N GLY A 382 19.58 -18.05 -17.71
CA GLY A 382 19.42 -16.84 -16.89
C GLY A 382 18.27 -16.93 -15.91
N LEU A 383 17.16 -17.55 -16.29
CA LEU A 383 16.01 -17.76 -15.41
C LEU A 383 16.30 -18.84 -14.36
N TYR A 384 16.93 -19.95 -14.72
CA TYR A 384 17.34 -20.98 -13.77
C TYR A 384 18.41 -20.47 -12.79
N ASP A 385 19.33 -19.60 -13.23
CA ASP A 385 20.30 -18.98 -12.33
C ASP A 385 19.62 -18.12 -11.27
N LYS A 386 18.67 -17.27 -11.70
CA LYS A 386 17.85 -16.46 -10.80
C LYS A 386 17.07 -17.30 -9.78
N THR A 387 16.47 -18.40 -10.22
CA THR A 387 15.64 -19.25 -9.35
C THR A 387 16.52 -20.13 -8.44
N CYS A 388 17.67 -20.61 -8.93
CA CYS A 388 18.69 -21.31 -8.13
C CYS A 388 19.28 -20.40 -7.05
N ALA A 389 19.57 -19.14 -7.37
CA ALA A 389 19.99 -18.14 -6.39
C ALA A 389 18.90 -17.90 -5.32
N GLY A 390 17.63 -17.97 -5.72
CA GLY A 390 16.45 -17.89 -4.85
C GLY A 390 16.17 -19.18 -4.04
N GLY A 391 17.04 -20.21 -4.13
CA GLY A 391 16.95 -21.43 -3.33
C GLY A 391 16.18 -22.58 -3.97
N ASN A 392 15.77 -22.50 -5.25
CA ASN A 392 15.15 -23.62 -5.93
C ASN A 392 16.19 -24.67 -6.33
N ALA A 393 16.29 -25.74 -5.56
CA ALA A 393 17.25 -26.81 -5.76
C ALA A 393 17.06 -27.56 -7.10
N ALA A 394 15.81 -27.73 -7.57
CA ALA A 394 15.52 -28.35 -8.85
C ALA A 394 16.07 -27.54 -10.02
N ASP A 395 15.97 -26.22 -9.92
CA ASP A 395 16.48 -25.31 -10.96
C ASP A 395 18.01 -25.21 -10.93
N CYS A 396 18.63 -25.33 -9.73
CA CYS A 396 20.08 -25.50 -9.64
C CYS A 396 20.56 -26.77 -10.39
N TYR A 397 19.80 -27.86 -10.26
CA TYR A 397 20.09 -29.09 -11.01
C TYR A 397 19.89 -28.91 -12.53
N ALA A 398 18.79 -28.28 -12.95
CA ALA A 398 18.53 -27.99 -14.35
C ALA A 398 19.63 -27.10 -14.95
N LEU A 399 20.03 -26.03 -14.25
CA LEU A 399 21.14 -25.17 -14.65
C LEU A 399 22.45 -25.94 -14.75
N GLY A 400 22.76 -26.78 -13.76
CA GLY A 400 23.98 -27.63 -13.75
C GLY A 400 24.06 -28.52 -14.98
N ARG A 401 22.96 -29.15 -15.38
CA ARG A 401 22.85 -29.95 -16.63
C ARG A 401 23.11 -29.15 -17.89
N LEU A 402 22.63 -27.90 -17.94
CA LEU A 402 22.86 -27.03 -19.10
C LEU A 402 24.31 -26.55 -19.16
N VAL A 403 24.89 -26.18 -18.02
CA VAL A 403 26.26 -25.67 -17.92
C VAL A 403 27.30 -26.80 -18.12
N GLN A 404 27.00 -28.02 -17.70
CA GLN A 404 27.90 -29.18 -17.85
C GLN A 404 28.28 -29.46 -19.32
N LYS A 405 27.44 -29.07 -20.28
CA LYS A 405 27.66 -29.25 -21.73
C LYS A 405 28.65 -28.25 -22.31
N ASP A 406 29.01 -27.20 -21.58
CA ASP A 406 30.00 -26.21 -22.04
C ASP A 406 31.41 -26.73 -21.91
N ALA A 407 32.34 -26.23 -22.75
CA ALA A 407 33.75 -26.68 -22.80
C ALA A 407 34.45 -26.61 -21.41
N ASN A 408 34.13 -25.60 -20.59
CA ASN A 408 34.68 -25.42 -19.22
C ASN A 408 33.59 -25.58 -18.14
N GLY A 409 32.51 -26.26 -18.45
CA GLY A 409 31.29 -26.31 -17.62
C GLY A 409 31.37 -27.27 -16.42
N ARG A 410 32.37 -28.14 -16.34
CA ARG A 410 32.45 -29.20 -15.31
C ARG A 410 32.53 -28.64 -13.88
N LYS A 411 33.39 -27.65 -13.62
CA LYS A 411 33.55 -27.06 -12.28
C LYS A 411 32.33 -26.28 -11.84
N PRO A 412 31.76 -25.30 -12.62
CA PRO A 412 30.53 -24.63 -12.26
C PRO A 412 29.34 -25.57 -12.16
N ALA A 413 29.26 -26.62 -12.99
CA ALA A 413 28.18 -27.61 -12.89
C ALA A 413 28.28 -28.41 -11.57
N PHE A 414 29.47 -28.77 -11.11
CA PHE A 414 29.66 -29.44 -9.81
C PHE A 414 29.15 -28.59 -8.64
N GLU A 415 29.43 -27.28 -8.64
CA GLU A 415 28.93 -26.37 -7.60
C GLU A 415 27.40 -26.30 -7.58
N LEU A 416 26.79 -26.25 -8.75
CA LEU A 416 25.33 -26.23 -8.91
C LEU A 416 24.71 -27.57 -8.48
N PHE A 417 25.27 -28.70 -8.88
CA PHE A 417 24.83 -30.02 -8.41
C PHE A 417 25.02 -30.19 -6.90
N SER A 418 26.07 -29.64 -6.32
CA SER A 418 26.29 -29.66 -4.87
C SER A 418 25.20 -28.89 -4.14
N LYS A 419 24.85 -27.68 -4.62
CA LYS A 419 23.70 -26.90 -4.09
C LYS A 419 22.39 -27.70 -4.21
N ALA A 420 22.14 -28.30 -5.38
CA ALA A 420 20.93 -29.08 -5.61
C ALA A 420 20.87 -30.34 -4.72
N CYS A 421 22.01 -31.03 -4.52
CA CYS A 421 22.10 -32.17 -3.61
C CYS A 421 21.85 -31.78 -2.15
N THR A 422 22.37 -30.61 -1.72
CA THR A 422 22.07 -30.05 -0.40
C THR A 422 20.55 -29.80 -0.25
N GLY A 423 19.90 -29.36 -1.30
CA GLY A 423 18.46 -29.18 -1.40
C GLY A 423 17.66 -30.48 -1.63
N ASN A 424 18.27 -31.64 -1.38
CA ASN A 424 17.64 -32.99 -1.47
C ASN A 424 17.15 -33.38 -2.88
N ILE A 425 17.86 -33.00 -3.95
CA ILE A 425 17.62 -33.53 -5.30
C ILE A 425 18.48 -34.79 -5.49
N PRO A 426 17.90 -36.01 -5.52
CA PRO A 426 18.67 -37.26 -5.55
C PRO A 426 19.55 -37.38 -6.81
N ALA A 427 19.03 -36.96 -7.98
CA ALA A 427 19.78 -36.95 -9.24
C ALA A 427 21.01 -36.06 -9.16
N ALA A 428 20.93 -34.91 -8.49
CA ALA A 428 22.09 -34.03 -8.28
C ALA A 428 23.14 -34.67 -7.37
N CYS A 429 22.70 -35.38 -6.31
CA CYS A 429 23.63 -36.12 -5.46
C CYS A 429 24.37 -37.20 -6.23
N HIS A 430 23.70 -37.85 -7.17
CA HIS A 430 24.34 -38.85 -8.06
C HIS A 430 25.39 -38.19 -8.94
N GLU A 431 25.12 -37.03 -9.56
CA GLU A 431 26.10 -36.29 -10.36
C GLU A 431 27.35 -35.86 -9.54
N VAL A 432 27.13 -35.39 -8.30
CA VAL A 432 28.22 -35.05 -7.38
C VAL A 432 29.06 -36.26 -7.06
N ALA A 433 28.43 -37.42 -6.78
CA ALA A 433 29.13 -38.66 -6.49
C ALA A 433 29.96 -39.11 -7.69
N GLN A 434 29.43 -39.09 -8.90
CA GLN A 434 30.17 -39.42 -10.12
C GLN A 434 31.36 -38.49 -10.34
N ALA A 435 31.20 -37.19 -10.06
CA ALA A 435 32.27 -36.23 -10.20
C ALA A 435 33.46 -36.54 -9.22
N TRP A 436 33.17 -36.90 -7.98
CA TRP A 436 34.17 -37.34 -7.00
C TRP A 436 34.87 -38.63 -7.43
N GLU A 437 34.10 -39.58 -7.94
CA GLU A 437 34.65 -40.85 -8.40
C GLU A 437 35.57 -40.68 -9.63
N THR A 438 35.16 -39.85 -10.60
CA THR A 438 35.95 -39.48 -11.77
C THR A 438 37.25 -38.75 -11.35
N GLY A 439 37.21 -37.98 -10.27
CA GLY A 439 38.35 -37.32 -9.64
C GLY A 439 39.28 -38.28 -8.87
N ARG A 440 39.02 -39.61 -8.93
CA ARG A 440 39.73 -40.66 -8.19
C ARG A 440 39.64 -40.56 -6.68
N GLU A 441 38.56 -40.01 -6.16
CA GLU A 441 38.25 -39.91 -4.71
C GLU A 441 36.97 -40.68 -4.34
N PRO A 442 36.92 -42.00 -4.51
CA PRO A 442 35.71 -42.80 -4.34
C PRO A 442 35.12 -42.76 -2.91
N LEU A 443 35.97 -42.60 -1.90
CA LEU A 443 35.51 -42.49 -0.52
C LEU A 443 34.71 -41.20 -0.28
N LYS A 444 35.04 -40.12 -0.96
CA LYS A 444 34.23 -38.87 -0.93
C LYS A 444 32.91 -39.01 -1.70
N ALA A 445 32.84 -39.92 -2.68
CA ALA A 445 31.60 -40.17 -3.44
C ALA A 445 30.57 -40.96 -2.63
N LEU A 446 31.00 -41.83 -1.71
CA LEU A 446 30.12 -42.74 -0.98
C LEU A 446 28.91 -42.08 -0.28
N PRO A 447 29.05 -41.00 0.53
CA PRO A 447 27.90 -40.36 1.19
C PRO A 447 26.88 -39.78 0.18
N PHE A 448 27.34 -39.32 -0.97
CA PHE A 448 26.46 -38.78 -2.02
C PHE A 448 25.72 -39.91 -2.77
N TYR A 449 26.40 -41.05 -3.04
CA TYR A 449 25.72 -42.23 -3.57
C TYR A 449 24.66 -42.76 -2.60
N GLN A 450 24.97 -42.83 -1.28
CA GLN A 450 23.99 -43.22 -0.27
C GLN A 450 22.78 -42.28 -0.25
N LYS A 451 22.99 -40.98 -0.32
CA LYS A 451 21.92 -39.98 -0.37
C LYS A 451 21.08 -40.10 -1.64
N ALA A 452 21.71 -40.33 -2.79
CA ALA A 452 21.03 -40.56 -4.05
C ALA A 452 20.24 -41.87 -4.06
N CYS A 453 20.81 -42.93 -3.46
CA CYS A 453 20.12 -44.22 -3.27
C CYS A 453 18.88 -44.10 -2.39
N ALA A 454 19.01 -43.40 -1.25
CA ALA A 454 17.85 -43.13 -0.39
C ALA A 454 16.75 -42.36 -1.11
N GLY A 455 17.09 -41.54 -2.11
CA GLY A 455 16.17 -40.85 -2.99
C GLY A 455 15.67 -41.64 -4.20
N GLY A 456 15.97 -42.96 -4.27
CA GLY A 456 15.43 -43.88 -5.28
C GLY A 456 16.27 -44.00 -6.58
N ILE A 457 17.49 -43.50 -6.60
CA ILE A 457 18.39 -43.65 -7.78
C ILE A 457 19.06 -45.04 -7.73
N ALA A 458 18.48 -46.04 -8.42
CA ALA A 458 18.98 -47.43 -8.41
C ALA A 458 20.49 -47.60 -8.73
N PRO A 459 21.08 -46.95 -9.77
CA PRO A 459 22.50 -47.02 -10.02
C PRO A 459 23.38 -46.52 -8.87
N ALA A 460 22.87 -45.54 -8.09
CA ALA A 460 23.59 -45.02 -6.93
C ALA A 460 23.61 -46.05 -5.77
N CYS A 461 22.54 -46.85 -5.60
CA CYS A 461 22.48 -47.91 -4.61
C CYS A 461 23.52 -48.99 -4.89
N ASP A 462 23.66 -49.44 -6.14
CA ASP A 462 24.63 -50.46 -6.54
C ASP A 462 26.06 -49.94 -6.37
N ARG A 463 26.29 -48.65 -6.66
CA ARG A 463 27.59 -48.05 -6.50
C ARG A 463 27.97 -47.85 -5.03
N ALA A 464 27.04 -47.40 -4.20
CA ALA A 464 27.20 -47.27 -2.76
C ALA A 464 27.63 -48.59 -2.10
N LYS A 465 26.97 -49.72 -2.47
CA LYS A 465 27.33 -51.06 -1.99
C LYS A 465 28.75 -51.47 -2.37
N LYS A 466 29.19 -51.16 -3.59
CA LYS A 466 30.54 -51.48 -4.06
C LYS A 466 31.65 -50.65 -3.40
N LEU A 467 31.34 -49.49 -2.90
CA LEU A 467 32.26 -48.54 -2.25
C LEU A 467 32.24 -48.67 -0.72
N GLN A 468 31.34 -49.46 -0.15
CA GLN A 468 31.38 -49.80 1.28
C GLN A 468 32.57 -50.71 1.51
N PRO A 469 33.40 -50.45 2.57
CA PRO A 469 34.54 -51.27 2.90
C PRO A 469 34.16 -52.67 3.36
#